data_141880a82c1144147124d7b4a6ab4b12
#
_entry.id   141880a82c1144147124d7b4a6ab4b12
#
_cell.length_a   1.000
_cell.length_b   1.000
_cell.length_c   1.000
_cell.angle_alpha   90.00
_cell.angle_beta   90.00
_cell.angle_gamma   90.00
#
_symmetry.space_group_name_H-M   'P 1'
#
loop_
_entity.id
_entity.type
_entity.pdbx_description
1 polymer ?
#
loop_
_entity_poly.entity_id
_entity_poly.type
_entity_poly.pdbx_seq_one_letter_code
_entity_poly.pdbx_strand_id
1 'polypeptide(L)'
;MEYRKLPHGNEEISVLGFGTSAIGEASEEEIIATVQMAIENGINYFDLASGHANTFEAFGKAIKGKRDQVYLQIHFGANYETGAYGWTTNLNKIKESIKWQLEKLQTDYIDLVHLDNE
;
A
#
# COMPACT_ATOMS: atom_id res chain seq x y z
N MET A 1 7.52 18.79 -5.53
CA MET A 1 7.77 17.33 -5.64
C MET A 1 8.13 16.98 -7.07
N GLU A 2 9.15 16.18 -7.24
CA GLU A 2 9.54 15.72 -8.57
C GLU A 2 8.83 14.42 -8.90
N TYR A 3 8.52 14.22 -10.18
CA TYR A 3 7.84 13.04 -10.67
C TYR A 3 8.60 12.42 -11.83
N ARG A 4 8.45 11.11 -12.02
CA ARG A 4 9.03 10.36 -13.11
C ARG A 4 8.00 9.47 -13.74
N LYS A 5 8.08 9.30 -15.07
CA LYS A 5 7.17 8.40 -15.79
C LYS A 5 7.63 6.96 -15.61
N LEU A 6 6.66 6.06 -15.51
CA LEU A 6 6.94 4.63 -15.52
C LEU A 6 7.46 4.21 -16.91
N PRO A 7 8.37 3.21 -16.97
CA PRO A 7 8.96 2.79 -18.24
C PRO A 7 7.95 2.33 -19.30
N HIS A 8 6.81 1.79 -18.89
CA HIS A 8 5.83 1.20 -19.78
C HIS A 8 4.45 1.83 -19.63
N GLY A 9 4.39 3.14 -19.45
CA GLY A 9 3.12 3.84 -19.31
C GLY A 9 3.29 5.34 -19.33
N ASN A 10 2.18 6.04 -19.15
CA ASN A 10 2.18 7.50 -19.11
C ASN A 10 2.03 8.03 -17.69
N GLU A 11 1.95 7.13 -16.70
CA GLU A 11 1.80 7.51 -15.30
C GLU A 11 3.06 8.18 -14.79
N GLU A 12 2.89 9.27 -14.07
CA GLU A 12 3.97 9.98 -13.41
C GLU A 12 3.88 9.71 -11.91
N ILE A 13 4.91 9.07 -11.34
CA ILE A 13 4.98 8.81 -9.91
C ILE A 13 5.97 9.77 -9.26
N SER A 14 5.72 10.11 -8.00
CA SER A 14 6.62 10.97 -7.24
C SER A 14 7.97 10.29 -7.08
N VAL A 15 9.05 11.06 -7.15
CA VAL A 15 10.41 10.55 -6.96
C VAL A 15 10.56 9.98 -5.54
N LEU A 16 9.89 10.61 -4.56
CA LEU A 16 9.82 10.07 -3.21
C LEU A 16 8.58 9.21 -3.07
N GLY A 17 8.78 7.94 -2.71
CA GLY A 17 7.70 7.05 -2.34
C GLY A 17 7.47 7.10 -0.84
N PHE A 18 6.35 6.54 -0.40
CA PHE A 18 6.02 6.43 1.01
C PHE A 18 5.89 4.96 1.38
N GLY A 19 6.84 4.47 2.19
CA GLY A 19 6.79 3.10 2.70
C GLY A 19 6.00 3.05 4.01
N THR A 20 5.00 2.19 4.06
CA THR A 20 4.11 2.10 5.22
C THR A 20 4.69 1.30 6.39
N SER A 21 5.82 0.65 6.21
CA SER A 21 6.44 -0.13 7.28
C SER A 21 6.83 0.73 8.49
N ALA A 22 7.16 2.00 8.25
CA ALA A 22 7.59 2.91 9.32
C ALA A 22 6.45 3.38 10.21
N ILE A 23 5.20 3.29 9.76
CA ILE A 23 4.04 3.79 10.50
C ILE A 23 3.12 2.69 11.02
N GLY A 24 3.51 1.41 10.86
CA GLY A 24 2.66 0.29 11.22
C GLY A 24 2.28 0.21 12.70
N GLU A 25 3.09 0.80 13.59
CA GLU A 25 2.84 0.80 15.02
C GLU A 25 2.09 2.05 15.51
N ALA A 26 1.86 3.01 14.63
CA ALA A 26 1.11 4.21 14.97
C ALA A 26 -0.37 3.90 15.15
N SER A 27 -1.09 4.80 15.83
CA SER A 27 -2.54 4.68 15.94
C SER A 27 -3.20 4.87 14.58
N GLU A 28 -4.44 4.40 14.43
CA GLU A 28 -5.19 4.59 13.19
C GLU A 28 -5.27 6.07 12.81
N GLU A 29 -5.57 6.93 13.77
CA GLU A 29 -5.66 8.38 13.53
C GLU A 29 -4.35 8.98 13.04
N GLU A 30 -3.23 8.53 13.62
CA GLU A 30 -1.91 9.00 13.22
C GLU A 30 -1.55 8.53 11.81
N ILE A 31 -1.88 7.28 11.49
CA ILE A 31 -1.66 6.74 10.15
C ILE A 31 -2.44 7.55 9.12
N ILE A 32 -3.73 7.79 9.38
CA ILE A 32 -4.58 8.55 8.48
C ILE A 32 -4.02 9.96 8.27
N ALA A 33 -3.67 10.65 9.35
CA ALA A 33 -3.14 12.01 9.27
C ALA A 33 -1.82 12.04 8.49
N THR A 34 -0.93 11.08 8.72
CA THR A 34 0.36 11.02 8.06
C THR A 34 0.22 10.79 6.56
N VAL A 35 -0.65 9.84 6.16
CA VAL A 35 -0.89 9.54 4.75
C VAL A 35 -1.52 10.74 4.04
N GLN A 36 -2.50 11.38 4.67
CA GLN A 36 -3.15 12.55 4.08
C GLN A 36 -2.17 13.71 3.91
N MET A 37 -1.30 13.92 4.88
CA MET A 37 -0.25 14.94 4.78
C MET A 37 0.71 14.64 3.63
N ALA A 38 1.09 13.37 3.45
CA ALA A 38 1.96 12.97 2.35
C ALA A 38 1.32 13.29 1.00
N ILE A 39 0.04 12.97 0.84
CA ILE A 39 -0.70 13.25 -0.39
C ILE A 39 -0.76 14.75 -0.64
N GLU A 40 -1.06 15.55 0.38
CA GLU A 40 -1.11 17.01 0.26
C GLU A 40 0.22 17.62 -0.16
N ASN A 41 1.33 16.94 0.16
CA ASN A 41 2.66 17.37 -0.19
C ASN A 41 3.16 16.77 -1.50
N GLY A 42 2.28 16.15 -2.28
CA GLY A 42 2.58 15.71 -3.64
C GLY A 42 3.07 14.28 -3.77
N ILE A 43 3.16 13.53 -2.69
CA ILE A 43 3.51 12.11 -2.76
C ILE A 43 2.33 11.35 -3.30
N ASN A 44 2.54 10.59 -4.38
CA ASN A 44 1.48 9.80 -5.00
C ASN A 44 1.82 8.32 -5.14
N TYR A 45 2.95 7.89 -4.60
CA TYR A 45 3.38 6.49 -4.66
C TYR A 45 3.51 5.93 -3.24
N PHE A 46 2.80 4.83 -2.97
CA PHE A 46 2.76 4.22 -1.64
C PHE A 46 3.04 2.73 -1.75
N ASP A 47 4.04 2.27 -1.00
CA ASP A 47 4.41 0.87 -0.92
C ASP A 47 3.82 0.26 0.35
N LEU A 48 2.90 -0.68 0.19
CA LEU A 48 2.16 -1.28 1.30
C LEU A 48 2.86 -2.52 1.81
N ALA A 49 4.00 -2.30 2.47
CA ALA A 49 4.82 -3.34 3.06
C ALA A 49 4.81 -3.26 4.59
N SER A 50 3.66 -2.95 5.17
CA SER A 50 3.55 -2.80 6.63
C SER A 50 3.83 -4.11 7.36
N GLY A 51 4.42 -4.00 8.55
CA GLY A 51 4.56 -5.13 9.45
C GLY A 51 3.28 -5.51 10.19
N HIS A 52 2.23 -4.69 10.08
CA HIS A 52 0.97 -4.89 10.83
C HIS A 52 -0.24 -4.83 9.90
N ALA A 53 -1.17 -5.78 10.10
CA ALA A 53 -2.37 -5.88 9.29
C ALA A 53 -3.29 -4.65 9.38
N ASN A 54 -3.37 -4.02 10.55
CA ASN A 54 -4.25 -2.89 10.77
C ASN A 54 -3.89 -1.64 9.97
N THR A 55 -2.67 -1.56 9.46
CA THR A 55 -2.23 -0.44 8.62
C THR A 55 -3.06 -0.36 7.34
N PHE A 56 -3.46 -1.50 6.78
CA PHE A 56 -4.23 -1.53 5.54
C PHE A 56 -5.58 -0.85 5.69
N GLU A 57 -6.29 -1.11 6.77
CA GLU A 57 -7.59 -0.49 7.01
C GLU A 57 -7.46 1.02 7.22
N ALA A 58 -6.50 1.43 8.03
CA ALA A 58 -6.24 2.84 8.27
C ALA A 58 -5.85 3.57 6.98
N PHE A 59 -5.00 2.94 6.16
CA PHE A 59 -4.59 3.49 4.88
C PHE A 59 -5.81 3.64 3.95
N GLY A 60 -6.67 2.62 3.91
CA GLY A 60 -7.89 2.67 3.10
C GLY A 60 -8.79 3.85 3.47
N LYS A 61 -8.90 4.14 4.75
CA LYS A 61 -9.66 5.30 5.22
C LYS A 61 -9.00 6.60 4.80
N ALA A 62 -7.67 6.66 4.83
CA ALA A 62 -6.92 7.86 4.47
C ALA A 62 -7.09 8.25 3.01
N ILE A 63 -7.18 7.26 2.10
CA ILE A 63 -7.28 7.52 0.66
C ILE A 63 -8.72 7.52 0.14
N LYS A 64 -9.71 7.41 1.02
CA LYS A 64 -11.11 7.41 0.60
C LYS A 64 -11.44 8.68 -0.17
N GLY A 65 -11.96 8.52 -1.39
CA GLY A 65 -12.24 9.63 -2.29
C GLY A 65 -11.03 10.14 -3.05
N LYS A 66 -9.84 9.57 -2.81
CA LYS A 66 -8.58 10.00 -3.45
C LYS A 66 -7.86 8.85 -4.15
N ARG A 67 -8.53 7.71 -4.34
CA ARG A 67 -7.89 6.51 -4.89
C ARG A 67 -7.22 6.77 -6.25
N ASP A 68 -7.83 7.58 -7.09
CA ASP A 68 -7.32 7.90 -8.42
C ASP A 68 -6.14 8.88 -8.40
N GLN A 69 -5.80 9.43 -7.23
CA GLN A 69 -4.69 10.35 -7.06
C GLN A 69 -3.41 9.66 -6.58
N VAL A 70 -3.48 8.35 -6.30
CA VAL A 70 -2.35 7.61 -5.73
C VAL A 70 -2.08 6.33 -6.52
N TYR A 71 -0.83 5.88 -6.46
CA TYR A 71 -0.40 4.59 -7.00
C TYR A 71 -0.03 3.70 -5.84
N LEU A 72 -0.66 2.52 -5.78
CA LEU A 72 -0.45 1.58 -4.69
C LEU A 72 0.37 0.39 -5.18
N GLN A 73 1.40 0.05 -4.42
CA GLN A 73 2.17 -1.16 -4.64
C GLN A 73 1.96 -2.12 -3.47
N ILE A 74 1.68 -3.38 -3.79
CA ILE A 74 1.62 -4.44 -2.79
C ILE A 74 2.71 -5.46 -3.06
N HIS A 75 2.93 -6.35 -2.11
CA HIS A 75 3.94 -7.39 -2.21
C HIS A 75 3.28 -8.74 -2.47
N PHE A 76 3.64 -9.37 -3.58
CA PHE A 76 3.18 -10.71 -3.92
C PHE A 76 3.85 -11.70 -2.96
N GLY A 77 3.04 -12.53 -2.33
CA GLY A 77 3.54 -13.46 -1.31
C GLY A 77 3.37 -12.97 0.11
N ALA A 78 3.06 -11.69 0.31
CA ALA A 78 2.77 -11.17 1.66
C ALA A 78 1.51 -11.82 2.22
N ASN A 79 1.54 -12.16 3.51
CA ASN A 79 0.44 -12.81 4.20
C ASN A 79 0.27 -12.20 5.58
N TYR A 80 -0.96 -11.88 5.94
CA TYR A 80 -1.30 -11.21 7.20
C TYR A 80 -2.25 -12.01 8.07
N GLU A 81 -2.32 -13.33 7.88
CA GLU A 81 -3.22 -14.18 8.67
C GLU A 81 -3.00 -14.08 10.17
N THR A 82 -1.76 -13.82 10.59
CA THR A 82 -1.44 -13.69 12.02
C THR A 82 -1.63 -12.29 12.57
N GLY A 83 -2.04 -11.33 11.72
CA GLY A 83 -2.11 -9.92 12.09
C GLY A 83 -0.82 -9.17 11.86
N ALA A 84 0.27 -9.87 11.56
CA ALA A 84 1.58 -9.30 11.26
C ALA A 84 2.07 -9.80 9.90
N TYR A 85 3.06 -9.13 9.35
CA TYR A 85 3.64 -9.51 8.06
C TYR A 85 4.21 -10.92 8.14
N GLY A 86 3.83 -11.74 7.16
CA GLY A 86 4.39 -13.05 6.93
C GLY A 86 4.62 -13.24 5.44
N TRP A 87 5.15 -14.39 5.07
CA TRP A 87 5.46 -14.70 3.68
C TRP A 87 5.00 -16.11 3.34
N THR A 88 4.46 -16.29 2.15
CA THR A 88 3.95 -17.59 1.71
C THR A 88 4.18 -17.79 0.22
N THR A 89 4.39 -19.05 -0.18
CA THR A 89 4.41 -19.47 -1.58
C THR A 89 3.14 -20.23 -1.97
N ASN A 90 2.22 -20.45 -1.02
CA ASN A 90 0.97 -21.13 -1.29
C ASN A 90 0.05 -20.22 -2.12
N LEU A 91 -0.26 -20.65 -3.33
CA LEU A 91 -0.98 -19.82 -4.29
C LEU A 91 -2.38 -19.44 -3.81
N ASN A 92 -3.08 -20.35 -3.12
CA ASN A 92 -4.40 -20.05 -2.57
C ASN A 92 -4.32 -19.00 -1.47
N LYS A 93 -3.32 -19.10 -0.62
CA LYS A 93 -3.09 -18.09 0.45
C LYS A 93 -2.72 -16.75 -0.13
N ILE A 94 -1.93 -16.72 -1.20
CA ILE A 94 -1.58 -15.48 -1.90
C ILE A 94 -2.84 -14.80 -2.43
N LYS A 95 -3.72 -15.55 -3.08
CA LYS A 95 -4.99 -15.02 -3.61
C LYS A 95 -5.88 -14.48 -2.50
N GLU A 96 -5.99 -15.20 -1.39
CA GLU A 96 -6.77 -14.76 -0.24
C GLU A 96 -6.19 -13.49 0.39
N SER A 97 -4.86 -13.41 0.47
CA SER A 97 -4.19 -12.24 1.02
C SER A 97 -4.42 -11.00 0.16
N ILE A 98 -4.31 -11.14 -1.16
CA ILE A 98 -4.56 -10.03 -2.08
C ILE A 98 -6.00 -9.55 -1.94
N LYS A 99 -6.94 -10.47 -1.91
CA LYS A 99 -8.36 -10.13 -1.73
C LYS A 99 -8.58 -9.38 -0.42
N TRP A 100 -7.99 -9.86 0.67
CA TRP A 100 -8.06 -9.23 1.97
C TRP A 100 -7.50 -7.80 1.94
N GLN A 101 -6.33 -7.63 1.30
CA GLN A 101 -5.70 -6.32 1.18
C GLN A 101 -6.59 -5.33 0.42
N LEU A 102 -7.17 -5.76 -0.69
CA LEU A 102 -8.07 -4.93 -1.47
C LEU A 102 -9.31 -4.52 -0.65
N GLU A 103 -9.87 -5.45 0.10
CA GLU A 103 -11.03 -5.15 0.95
C GLU A 103 -10.69 -4.12 2.02
N LYS A 104 -9.56 -4.25 2.67
CA LYS A 104 -9.14 -3.32 3.73
C LYS A 104 -8.77 -1.95 3.17
N LEU A 105 -8.15 -1.92 2.00
CA LEU A 105 -7.82 -0.68 1.30
C LEU A 105 -9.03 -0.02 0.65
N GLN A 106 -10.17 -0.71 0.61
CA GLN A 106 -11.41 -0.22 0.00
C GLN A 106 -11.23 0.15 -1.48
N THR A 107 -10.48 -0.67 -2.19
CA THR A 107 -10.24 -0.50 -3.62
C THR A 107 -10.37 -1.85 -4.34
N ASP A 108 -10.67 -1.81 -5.63
CA ASP A 108 -10.78 -3.01 -6.45
C ASP A 108 -9.61 -3.20 -7.40
N TYR A 109 -8.57 -2.37 -7.29
CA TYR A 109 -7.39 -2.49 -8.14
C TYR A 109 -6.12 -2.04 -7.43
N ILE A 110 -5.00 -2.58 -7.92
CA ILE A 110 -3.65 -2.23 -7.47
C ILE A 110 -2.87 -1.79 -8.71
N ASP A 111 -1.99 -0.82 -8.55
CA ASP A 111 -1.20 -0.27 -9.66
C ASP A 111 0.09 -1.04 -9.90
N LEU A 112 0.76 -1.47 -8.83
CA LEU A 112 2.05 -2.12 -8.89
C LEU A 112 2.11 -3.31 -7.94
N VAL A 113 2.80 -4.37 -8.35
CA VAL A 113 3.02 -5.55 -7.49
C VAL A 113 4.51 -5.83 -7.44
N HIS A 114 5.04 -5.90 -6.23
CA HIS A 114 6.42 -6.29 -5.99
C HIS A 114 6.47 -7.78 -5.72
N LEU A 115 7.39 -8.48 -6.40
CA LEU A 115 7.60 -9.90 -6.15
C LEU A 115 8.62 -10.06 -5.03
N ASP A 116 8.18 -10.65 -3.92
CA ASP A 116 9.06 -10.94 -2.81
C ASP A 116 9.90 -12.18 -3.14
N ASN A 117 11.20 -12.00 -3.18
CA ASN A 117 12.15 -13.07 -3.40
C ASN A 117 12.94 -13.29 -2.12
N GLU A 118 12.93 -14.50 -1.64
CA GLU A 118 13.76 -14.88 -0.51
C GLU A 118 15.19 -15.13 -0.97
#